data_b044bbe68fe3eb181376d139322a6d37
#
_entry.id   b044bbe68fe3eb181376d139322a6d37
#
_cell.length_a   1.000
_cell.length_b   1.000
_cell.length_c   1.000
_cell.angle_alpha   90.00
_cell.angle_beta   90.00
_cell.angle_gamma   90.00
#
_symmetry.space_group_name_H-M   'P 1'
#
loop_
_entity.id
_entity.type
_entity.pdbx_description
1 polymer ?
#
loop_
_entity_poly.entity_id
_entity_poly.type
_entity_poly.pdbx_seq_one_letter_code
_entity_poly.pdbx_strand_id
1 'polypeptide(L)'
;MTLIDDRSGERARFHAVWLRDNAWDEATRSPGNGQRLITLRDIPSDIAVTRVAVAGNGLEVTFTGEAAPIAFDPDWLMSHRYDRAEASLGRGWVAPEVSCWDGGLNAALPTVRFDEVVADEAKLGDWLGAVVKYGFAHMSGGPVEDGSLMRVVNLFGYVRETNYGRQFEVRTEINPTNLAYTGLGLQAHTDNPYRDPVPTIQVLYCLESSAEGGDSAVVDGFAAARRLREENELWFDVLADHCARFEYAGGSGTRLVARRPMIELAPDGELIGVRFNNRSAAALTDIPFEVMPTYYDAYRRFGEIIDDPAMEVSFRLDPGECFVVDNTRVLHARKAYGGTGHRWLQGCYADR
;
A
#
# COMPACT_ATOMS: atom_id res chain seq x y z
N MET A 1 31.36 -9.15 -13.30
CA MET A 1 31.05 -10.54 -13.77
C MET A 1 29.82 -10.48 -14.66
N THR A 2 29.77 -11.28 -15.71
CA THR A 2 28.55 -11.46 -16.54
C THR A 2 28.10 -12.90 -16.41
N LEU A 3 26.83 -13.08 -16.08
CA LEU A 3 26.16 -14.37 -16.07
C LEU A 3 25.23 -14.43 -17.31
N ILE A 4 25.18 -15.58 -17.95
CA ILE A 4 24.26 -15.85 -19.06
C ILE A 4 23.46 -17.08 -18.65
N ASP A 5 22.15 -16.95 -18.65
CA ASP A 5 21.26 -18.09 -18.45
C ASP A 5 21.14 -18.88 -19.76
N ASP A 6 21.65 -20.10 -19.75
CA ASP A 6 21.68 -20.96 -20.94
C ASP A 6 20.27 -21.37 -21.44
N ARG A 7 19.24 -21.28 -20.60
CA ARG A 7 17.86 -21.63 -20.95
C ARG A 7 17.11 -20.50 -21.65
N SER A 8 17.26 -19.30 -21.14
CA SER A 8 16.57 -18.10 -21.66
C SER A 8 17.45 -17.26 -22.61
N GLY A 9 18.78 -17.41 -22.54
CA GLY A 9 19.75 -16.55 -23.19
C GLY A 9 19.89 -15.18 -22.52
N GLU A 10 19.19 -14.94 -21.41
CA GLU A 10 19.26 -13.68 -20.66
C GLU A 10 20.65 -13.46 -20.08
N ARG A 11 21.07 -12.20 -20.09
CA ARG A 11 22.38 -11.77 -19.58
C ARG A 11 22.19 -10.83 -18.40
N ALA A 12 23.00 -11.00 -17.37
CA ALA A 12 23.05 -10.12 -16.20
C ALA A 12 24.50 -9.80 -15.83
N ARG A 13 24.79 -8.53 -15.59
CA ARG A 13 26.12 -8.07 -15.12
C ARG A 13 26.04 -7.77 -13.63
N PHE A 14 27.10 -8.16 -12.91
CA PHE A 14 27.21 -7.94 -11.49
C PHE A 14 28.56 -7.26 -11.15
N HIS A 15 28.52 -6.22 -10.35
CA HIS A 15 29.71 -5.58 -9.82
C HIS A 15 30.36 -6.44 -8.72
N ALA A 16 31.67 -6.42 -8.63
CA ALA A 16 32.41 -7.19 -7.63
C ALA A 16 31.98 -6.79 -6.19
N VAL A 17 31.84 -5.51 -5.94
CA VAL A 17 31.39 -4.99 -4.63
C VAL A 17 30.00 -5.53 -4.27
N TRP A 18 29.07 -5.57 -5.23
CA TRP A 18 27.72 -6.08 -4.98
C TRP A 18 27.75 -7.59 -4.66
N LEU A 19 28.50 -8.37 -5.42
CA LEU A 19 28.66 -9.81 -5.16
C LEU A 19 29.25 -10.03 -3.76
N ARG A 20 30.34 -9.32 -3.41
CA ARG A 20 30.99 -9.49 -2.12
C ARG A 20 30.10 -9.08 -0.95
N ASP A 21 29.37 -7.98 -1.08
CA ASP A 21 28.43 -7.49 -0.07
C ASP A 21 27.24 -8.44 0.14
N ASN A 22 26.84 -9.15 -0.89
CA ASN A 22 25.69 -10.07 -0.86
C ASN A 22 26.08 -11.55 -0.78
N ALA A 23 27.33 -11.86 -0.45
CA ALA A 23 27.77 -13.23 -0.26
C ALA A 23 27.12 -13.90 0.96
N TRP A 24 26.98 -15.23 0.89
CA TRP A 24 26.32 -16.05 1.92
C TRP A 24 27.30 -16.96 2.67
N ASP A 25 28.59 -16.70 2.56
CA ASP A 25 29.61 -17.40 3.35
C ASP A 25 29.53 -17.00 4.84
N GLU A 26 30.08 -17.86 5.71
CA GLU A 26 30.03 -17.66 7.18
C GLU A 26 30.81 -16.43 7.66
N ALA A 27 31.77 -15.95 6.88
CA ALA A 27 32.48 -14.70 7.20
C ALA A 27 31.64 -13.46 6.90
N THR A 28 30.67 -13.56 5.97
CA THR A 28 29.82 -12.44 5.56
C THR A 28 28.48 -12.43 6.29
N ARG A 29 27.91 -13.60 6.55
CA ARG A 29 26.59 -13.72 7.20
C ARG A 29 26.59 -14.74 8.32
N SER A 30 25.88 -14.41 9.40
CA SER A 30 25.66 -15.32 10.52
C SER A 30 24.86 -16.53 10.08
N PRO A 31 25.35 -17.77 10.29
CA PRO A 31 24.61 -18.98 9.91
C PRO A 31 23.25 -19.14 10.62
N GLY A 32 23.12 -18.56 11.83
CA GLY A 32 21.93 -18.74 12.66
C GLY A 32 20.75 -17.83 12.29
N ASN A 33 21.00 -16.66 11.70
CA ASN A 33 19.93 -15.67 11.43
C ASN A 33 20.09 -14.91 10.11
N GLY A 34 21.14 -15.21 9.31
CA GLY A 34 21.38 -14.58 8.02
C GLY A 34 21.82 -13.11 8.08
N GLN A 35 21.99 -12.52 9.26
CA GLN A 35 22.42 -11.13 9.41
C GLN A 35 23.86 -10.94 8.95
N ARG A 36 24.14 -9.78 8.35
CA ARG A 36 25.48 -9.41 7.91
C ARG A 36 26.44 -9.26 9.09
N LEU A 37 27.62 -9.85 8.98
CA LEU A 37 28.72 -9.74 9.94
C LEU A 37 29.73 -8.67 9.51
N ILE A 38 29.73 -8.28 8.25
CA ILE A 38 30.60 -7.27 7.67
C ILE A 38 29.83 -6.01 7.30
N THR A 39 30.54 -4.91 7.13
CA THR A 39 30.04 -3.64 6.61
C THR A 39 30.70 -3.33 5.25
N LEU A 40 30.20 -2.34 4.51
CA LEU A 40 30.86 -1.89 3.27
C LEU A 40 32.30 -1.39 3.48
N ARG A 41 32.66 -0.96 4.69
CA ARG A 41 34.02 -0.52 5.04
C ARG A 41 35.04 -1.67 5.09
N ASP A 42 34.54 -2.89 5.28
CA ASP A 42 35.37 -4.10 5.32
C ASP A 42 35.65 -4.66 3.93
N ILE A 43 34.96 -4.14 2.90
CA ILE A 43 35.14 -4.50 1.49
C ILE A 43 36.07 -3.47 0.85
N PRO A 44 37.24 -3.86 0.30
CA PRO A 44 38.14 -2.92 -0.39
C PRO A 44 37.45 -2.17 -1.52
N SER A 45 37.72 -0.88 -1.65
CA SER A 45 37.09 -0.05 -2.71
C SER A 45 37.51 -0.46 -4.13
N ASP A 46 38.64 -1.13 -4.27
CA ASP A 46 39.19 -1.66 -5.52
C ASP A 46 38.92 -3.16 -5.72
N ILE A 47 38.00 -3.73 -4.95
CA ILE A 47 37.65 -5.14 -5.05
C ILE A 47 37.26 -5.52 -6.48
N ALA A 48 37.82 -6.61 -6.97
CA ALA A 48 37.55 -7.13 -8.30
C ALA A 48 37.32 -8.66 -8.24
N VAL A 49 36.54 -9.17 -9.19
CA VAL A 49 36.42 -10.61 -9.42
C VAL A 49 37.67 -11.05 -10.18
N THR A 50 38.48 -11.93 -9.57
CA THR A 50 39.71 -12.47 -10.17
C THR A 50 39.49 -13.81 -10.88
N ARG A 51 38.49 -14.59 -10.41
CA ARG A 51 38.15 -15.89 -11.01
C ARG A 51 36.68 -16.19 -10.81
N VAL A 52 36.09 -16.86 -11.81
CA VAL A 52 34.77 -17.51 -11.73
C VAL A 52 34.92 -18.93 -12.24
N ALA A 53 34.36 -19.88 -11.50
CA ALA A 53 34.32 -21.28 -11.90
C ALA A 53 32.90 -21.83 -11.68
N VAL A 54 32.47 -22.75 -12.54
CA VAL A 54 31.23 -23.52 -12.33
C VAL A 54 31.61 -24.71 -11.42
N ALA A 55 30.87 -24.86 -10.33
CA ALA A 55 31.07 -25.94 -9.36
C ALA A 55 29.72 -26.62 -9.08
N GLY A 56 29.50 -27.79 -9.67
CA GLY A 56 28.21 -28.48 -9.62
C GLY A 56 27.12 -27.61 -10.27
N ASN A 57 26.05 -27.31 -9.52
CA ASN A 57 24.97 -26.41 -9.93
C ASN A 57 25.20 -24.94 -9.52
N GLY A 58 26.33 -24.62 -8.91
CA GLY A 58 26.65 -23.30 -8.39
C GLY A 58 27.79 -22.61 -9.12
N LEU A 59 28.08 -21.38 -8.71
CA LEU A 59 29.23 -20.61 -9.16
C LEU A 59 30.18 -20.37 -7.97
N GLU A 60 31.46 -20.53 -8.21
CA GLU A 60 32.51 -20.12 -7.28
C GLU A 60 33.17 -18.84 -7.79
N VAL A 61 33.15 -17.78 -6.98
CA VAL A 61 33.70 -16.47 -7.31
C VAL A 61 34.85 -16.17 -6.35
N THR A 62 36.03 -15.85 -6.89
CA THR A 62 37.18 -15.41 -6.11
C THR A 62 37.39 -13.91 -6.30
N PHE A 63 37.66 -13.21 -5.21
CA PHE A 63 37.84 -11.77 -5.21
C PHE A 63 39.33 -11.38 -4.96
N THR A 64 39.70 -10.17 -5.35
CA THR A 64 41.02 -9.62 -5.04
C THR A 64 41.26 -9.63 -3.54
N GLY A 65 42.44 -10.16 -3.12
CA GLY A 65 42.83 -10.24 -1.71
C GLY A 65 42.20 -11.41 -0.92
N GLU A 66 41.30 -12.19 -1.50
CA GLU A 66 40.70 -13.36 -0.88
C GLU A 66 41.32 -14.64 -1.44
N ALA A 67 41.68 -15.56 -0.54
CA ALA A 67 42.32 -16.82 -0.93
C ALA A 67 41.32 -17.91 -1.29
N ALA A 68 40.12 -17.88 -0.74
CA ALA A 68 39.09 -18.88 -0.95
C ALA A 68 37.95 -18.33 -1.86
N PRO A 69 37.41 -19.19 -2.76
CA PRO A 69 36.25 -18.82 -3.54
C PRO A 69 34.99 -18.79 -2.65
N ILE A 70 34.05 -17.92 -3.01
CA ILE A 70 32.74 -17.86 -2.39
C ILE A 70 31.71 -18.45 -3.37
N ALA A 71 30.84 -19.32 -2.85
CA ALA A 71 29.79 -19.95 -3.63
C ALA A 71 28.57 -19.02 -3.81
N PHE A 72 28.02 -19.02 -5.02
CA PHE A 72 26.78 -18.34 -5.38
C PHE A 72 25.81 -19.27 -6.10
N ASP A 73 24.55 -19.14 -5.77
CA ASP A 73 23.46 -19.78 -6.51
C ASP A 73 23.13 -18.95 -7.78
N PRO A 74 23.24 -19.53 -9.00
CA PRO A 74 22.92 -18.82 -10.23
C PRO A 74 21.47 -18.37 -10.31
N ASP A 75 20.52 -19.17 -9.82
CA ASP A 75 19.09 -18.83 -9.84
C ASP A 75 18.81 -17.63 -8.91
N TRP A 76 19.47 -17.62 -7.76
CA TRP A 76 19.41 -16.45 -6.86
C TRP A 76 20.01 -15.20 -7.51
N LEU A 77 21.17 -15.31 -8.18
CA LEU A 77 21.76 -14.19 -8.91
C LEU A 77 20.82 -13.66 -9.99
N MET A 78 20.24 -14.55 -10.81
CA MET A 78 19.33 -14.15 -11.86
C MET A 78 18.05 -13.50 -11.32
N SER A 79 17.51 -13.97 -10.22
CA SER A 79 16.33 -13.36 -9.57
C SER A 79 16.63 -11.98 -8.98
N HIS A 80 17.88 -11.71 -8.57
CA HIS A 80 18.35 -10.46 -7.97
C HIS A 80 19.14 -9.57 -8.93
N ARG A 81 19.04 -9.84 -10.24
CA ARG A 81 19.73 -9.02 -11.23
C ARG A 81 19.20 -7.59 -11.25
N TYR A 82 20.10 -6.64 -11.31
CA TYR A 82 19.82 -5.20 -11.43
C TYR A 82 20.29 -4.60 -12.75
N ASP A 83 21.03 -5.38 -13.57
CA ASP A 83 21.41 -5.03 -14.94
C ASP A 83 20.22 -5.33 -15.87
N ARG A 84 19.14 -4.57 -15.71
CA ARG A 84 17.99 -4.62 -16.60
C ARG A 84 18.12 -3.47 -17.56
N ALA A 85 17.74 -3.68 -18.83
CA ALA A 85 17.49 -2.53 -19.71
C ALA A 85 16.45 -1.65 -19.00
N GLU A 86 16.81 -0.42 -18.70
CA GLU A 86 15.83 0.57 -18.26
C GLU A 86 14.84 0.76 -19.41
N ALA A 87 13.81 -0.06 -19.46
CA ALA A 87 12.56 0.42 -19.96
C ALA A 87 12.18 1.52 -18.96
N SER A 88 12.31 2.79 -19.38
CA SER A 88 11.73 3.89 -18.61
C SER A 88 10.25 3.59 -18.51
N LEU A 89 9.84 3.03 -17.37
CA LEU A 89 8.43 2.73 -17.11
C LEU A 89 7.62 4.03 -17.01
N GLY A 90 8.33 5.19 -17.01
CA GLY A 90 7.74 6.50 -16.85
C GLY A 90 7.27 6.76 -15.42
N ARG A 91 6.99 8.01 -15.10
CA ARG A 91 6.45 8.37 -13.77
C ARG A 91 5.04 7.79 -13.60
N GLY A 92 4.72 7.29 -12.42
CA GLY A 92 3.41 6.71 -12.11
C GLY A 92 3.20 5.29 -12.62
N TRP A 93 4.28 4.55 -12.93
CA TRP A 93 4.17 3.11 -13.17
C TRP A 93 3.78 2.38 -11.87
N VAL A 94 3.16 1.23 -11.98
CA VAL A 94 2.77 0.40 -10.84
C VAL A 94 3.44 -0.96 -10.93
N ALA A 95 3.69 -1.59 -9.79
CA ALA A 95 4.27 -2.92 -9.71
C ALA A 95 3.42 -3.95 -10.48
N PRO A 96 4.03 -4.97 -11.11
CA PRO A 96 3.32 -5.95 -11.96
C PRO A 96 2.20 -6.72 -11.25
N GLU A 97 2.32 -6.92 -9.94
CA GLU A 97 1.31 -7.56 -9.10
C GLU A 97 0.09 -6.68 -8.83
N VAL A 98 0.19 -5.38 -9.07
CA VAL A 98 -0.88 -4.41 -8.85
C VAL A 98 -1.79 -4.32 -10.08
N SER A 99 -3.07 -4.56 -9.89
CA SER A 99 -4.09 -4.37 -10.93
C SER A 99 -4.94 -3.15 -10.62
N CYS A 100 -4.81 -2.08 -11.40
CA CYS A 100 -5.71 -0.93 -11.31
C CYS A 100 -7.11 -1.31 -11.82
N TRP A 101 -8.13 -0.72 -11.21
CA TRP A 101 -9.53 -1.03 -11.50
C TRP A 101 -10.41 0.22 -11.43
N ASP A 102 -11.63 0.08 -11.93
CA ASP A 102 -12.72 1.06 -11.88
C ASP A 102 -14.02 0.38 -11.41
N GLY A 103 -15.16 1.04 -11.56
CA GLY A 103 -16.48 0.51 -11.19
C GLY A 103 -16.83 -0.84 -11.83
N GLY A 104 -16.15 -1.26 -12.89
CA GLY A 104 -16.33 -2.57 -13.51
C GLY A 104 -16.02 -3.74 -12.56
N LEU A 105 -15.20 -3.52 -11.53
CA LEU A 105 -14.87 -4.54 -10.53
C LEU A 105 -16.09 -4.93 -9.65
N ASN A 106 -17.19 -4.16 -9.66
CA ASN A 106 -18.46 -4.57 -9.03
C ASN A 106 -18.95 -5.95 -9.50
N ALA A 107 -18.66 -6.34 -10.73
CA ALA A 107 -19.06 -7.64 -11.29
C ALA A 107 -18.29 -8.83 -10.70
N ALA A 108 -17.14 -8.58 -10.07
CA ALA A 108 -16.25 -9.63 -9.54
C ALA A 108 -15.54 -9.13 -8.27
N LEU A 109 -16.33 -8.80 -7.26
CA LEU A 109 -15.82 -8.32 -5.97
C LEU A 109 -14.88 -9.39 -5.35
N PRO A 110 -13.65 -9.05 -4.95
CA PRO A 110 -12.74 -10.01 -4.31
C PRO A 110 -13.26 -10.38 -2.91
N THR A 111 -14.05 -11.46 -2.84
CA THR A 111 -14.74 -11.89 -1.62
C THR A 111 -14.28 -13.27 -1.19
N VAL A 112 -14.10 -13.45 0.11
CA VAL A 112 -13.85 -14.75 0.76
C VAL A 112 -14.83 -14.98 1.90
N ARG A 113 -14.89 -16.21 2.42
CA ARG A 113 -15.64 -16.54 3.62
C ARG A 113 -14.71 -16.63 4.83
N PHE A 114 -15.16 -16.11 5.96
CA PHE A 114 -14.41 -16.13 7.24
C PHE A 114 -14.05 -17.56 7.67
N ASP A 115 -15.01 -18.48 7.61
CA ASP A 115 -14.82 -19.88 7.99
C ASP A 115 -13.79 -20.59 7.11
N GLU A 116 -13.75 -20.30 5.81
CA GLU A 116 -12.76 -20.84 4.88
C GLU A 116 -11.34 -20.30 5.19
N VAL A 117 -11.21 -19.00 5.41
CA VAL A 117 -9.92 -18.35 5.72
C VAL A 117 -9.33 -18.84 7.05
N VAL A 118 -10.19 -19.11 8.04
CA VAL A 118 -9.75 -19.66 9.34
C VAL A 118 -9.31 -21.12 9.22
N ALA A 119 -9.93 -21.88 8.32
CA ALA A 119 -9.67 -23.30 8.17
C ALA A 119 -8.53 -23.63 7.20
N ASP A 120 -8.21 -22.74 6.27
CA ASP A 120 -7.27 -22.99 5.16
C ASP A 120 -6.32 -21.80 4.94
N GLU A 121 -5.02 -22.04 5.18
CA GLU A 121 -3.96 -21.04 5.00
C GLU A 121 -3.84 -20.58 3.53
N ALA A 122 -4.16 -21.43 2.55
CA ALA A 122 -4.18 -21.01 1.15
C ALA A 122 -5.29 -20.00 0.88
N LYS A 123 -6.46 -20.14 1.52
CA LYS A 123 -7.55 -19.15 1.44
C LYS A 123 -7.19 -17.83 2.10
N LEU A 124 -6.45 -17.88 3.21
CA LEU A 124 -5.87 -16.68 3.80
C LEU A 124 -4.90 -16.01 2.83
N GLY A 125 -4.02 -16.80 2.18
CA GLY A 125 -3.12 -16.32 1.14
C GLY A 125 -3.84 -15.67 -0.05
N ASP A 126 -4.90 -16.29 -0.56
CA ASP A 126 -5.74 -15.75 -1.64
C ASP A 126 -6.37 -14.40 -1.25
N TRP A 127 -6.89 -14.30 -0.04
CA TRP A 127 -7.51 -13.08 0.47
C TRP A 127 -6.50 -11.93 0.62
N LEU A 128 -5.36 -12.19 1.24
CA LEU A 128 -4.29 -11.19 1.38
C LEU A 128 -3.67 -10.83 0.02
N GLY A 129 -3.56 -11.81 -0.88
CA GLY A 129 -3.15 -11.59 -2.27
C GLY A 129 -4.11 -10.66 -3.03
N ALA A 130 -5.42 -10.73 -2.75
CA ALA A 130 -6.39 -9.79 -3.30
C ALA A 130 -6.17 -8.35 -2.77
N VAL A 131 -5.78 -8.18 -1.50
CA VAL A 131 -5.41 -6.86 -0.95
C VAL A 131 -4.17 -6.32 -1.66
N VAL A 132 -3.16 -7.14 -1.92
CA VAL A 132 -1.98 -6.71 -2.69
C VAL A 132 -2.39 -6.31 -4.12
N LYS A 133 -3.17 -7.16 -4.79
CA LYS A 133 -3.53 -6.99 -6.20
C LYS A 133 -4.47 -5.81 -6.45
N TYR A 134 -5.54 -5.72 -5.65
CA TYR A 134 -6.63 -4.75 -5.87
C TYR A 134 -6.61 -3.60 -4.85
N GLY A 135 -5.79 -3.67 -3.81
CA GLY A 135 -5.78 -2.71 -2.71
C GLY A 135 -6.93 -2.90 -1.72
N PHE A 136 -7.85 -3.85 -1.97
CA PHE A 136 -8.91 -4.19 -1.03
C PHE A 136 -9.42 -5.62 -1.24
N ALA A 137 -10.07 -6.15 -0.19
CA ALA A 137 -10.79 -7.41 -0.27
C ALA A 137 -11.95 -7.42 0.72
N HIS A 138 -13.02 -8.10 0.35
CA HIS A 138 -14.23 -8.30 1.15
C HIS A 138 -14.19 -9.67 1.82
N MET A 139 -14.82 -9.78 3.00
CA MET A 139 -14.99 -11.04 3.73
C MET A 139 -16.42 -11.13 4.26
N SER A 140 -17.04 -12.29 4.12
CA SER A 140 -18.39 -12.58 4.58
C SER A 140 -18.43 -13.72 5.59
N GLY A 141 -19.55 -13.84 6.32
CA GLY A 141 -19.84 -15.00 7.20
C GLY A 141 -19.04 -15.02 8.50
N GLY A 142 -18.53 -13.89 8.94
CA GLY A 142 -17.90 -13.78 10.25
C GLY A 142 -18.91 -13.70 11.40
N PRO A 143 -18.46 -13.85 12.66
CA PRO A 143 -19.35 -13.79 13.82
C PRO A 143 -19.91 -12.38 14.05
N VAL A 144 -21.18 -12.30 14.53
CA VAL A 144 -21.85 -11.01 14.80
C VAL A 144 -21.84 -10.76 16.31
N GLU A 145 -20.66 -10.40 16.81
CA GLU A 145 -20.45 -10.08 18.22
C GLU A 145 -19.37 -9.01 18.39
N ASP A 146 -19.42 -8.27 19.47
CA ASP A 146 -18.40 -7.27 19.79
C ASP A 146 -17.00 -7.89 19.82
N GLY A 147 -16.04 -7.22 19.20
CA GLY A 147 -14.66 -7.69 19.09
C GLY A 147 -14.39 -8.69 17.96
N SER A 148 -15.38 -9.04 17.12
CA SER A 148 -15.17 -9.90 15.93
C SER A 148 -14.16 -9.31 14.96
N LEU A 149 -14.07 -7.99 14.87
CA LEU A 149 -13.02 -7.27 14.13
C LEU A 149 -11.61 -7.76 14.49
N MET A 150 -11.34 -8.00 15.78
CA MET A 150 -10.02 -8.44 16.25
C MET A 150 -9.68 -9.85 15.79
N ARG A 151 -10.69 -10.71 15.60
CA ARG A 151 -10.47 -12.06 15.05
C ARG A 151 -9.97 -11.98 13.62
N VAL A 152 -10.50 -11.04 12.81
CA VAL A 152 -10.05 -10.83 11.43
C VAL A 152 -8.62 -10.31 11.39
N VAL A 153 -8.30 -9.27 12.17
CA VAL A 153 -6.95 -8.68 12.16
C VAL A 153 -5.90 -9.66 12.64
N ASN A 154 -6.21 -10.49 13.66
CA ASN A 154 -5.30 -11.49 14.18
C ASN A 154 -4.96 -12.62 13.19
N LEU A 155 -5.66 -12.72 12.04
CA LEU A 155 -5.32 -13.65 10.97
C LEU A 155 -4.05 -13.23 10.21
N PHE A 156 -3.74 -11.94 10.16
CA PHE A 156 -2.63 -11.43 9.35
C PHE A 156 -1.68 -10.47 10.07
N GLY A 157 -1.99 -10.04 11.29
CA GLY A 157 -1.13 -9.09 11.96
C GLY A 157 -1.65 -8.64 13.33
N TYR A 158 -1.37 -7.40 13.65
CA TYR A 158 -1.75 -6.76 14.91
C TYR A 158 -2.30 -5.36 14.66
N VAL A 159 -3.12 -4.90 15.60
CA VAL A 159 -3.71 -3.56 15.53
C VAL A 159 -2.67 -2.49 15.79
N ARG A 160 -2.61 -1.51 14.90
CA ARG A 160 -1.90 -0.26 15.11
C ARG A 160 -2.76 0.69 15.94
N GLU A 161 -2.38 0.92 17.18
CA GLU A 161 -3.08 1.86 18.05
C GLU A 161 -2.85 3.31 17.58
N THR A 162 -3.93 4.09 17.58
CA THR A 162 -3.92 5.51 17.18
C THR A 162 -4.57 6.38 18.25
N ASN A 163 -4.74 7.70 17.98
CA ASN A 163 -5.54 8.57 18.85
C ASN A 163 -7.03 8.17 18.95
N TYR A 164 -7.49 7.26 18.10
CA TYR A 164 -8.82 6.66 18.16
C TYR A 164 -8.85 5.37 19.01
N GLY A 165 -7.72 4.98 19.62
CA GLY A 165 -7.53 3.73 20.34
C GLY A 165 -7.16 2.55 19.44
N ARG A 166 -7.37 1.35 19.93
CA ARG A 166 -7.14 0.09 19.21
C ARG A 166 -8.24 -0.22 18.22
N GLN A 167 -9.46 0.17 18.52
CA GLN A 167 -10.63 0.10 17.66
C GLN A 167 -11.46 1.38 17.82
N PHE A 168 -12.28 1.67 16.83
CA PHE A 168 -13.21 2.78 16.85
C PHE A 168 -14.57 2.32 16.33
N GLU A 169 -15.61 3.02 16.79
CA GLU A 169 -16.98 2.77 16.41
C GLU A 169 -17.40 3.70 15.26
N VAL A 170 -18.08 3.17 14.26
CA VAL A 170 -18.71 3.94 13.18
C VAL A 170 -20.22 3.78 13.28
N ARG A 171 -20.83 4.65 14.05
CA ARG A 171 -22.28 4.72 14.26
C ARG A 171 -22.71 6.16 14.47
N THR A 172 -24.00 6.44 14.34
CA THR A 172 -24.53 7.78 14.61
C THR A 172 -24.43 8.09 16.10
N GLU A 173 -23.87 9.23 16.43
CA GLU A 173 -23.74 9.73 17.81
C GLU A 173 -24.55 10.99 18.04
N ILE A 174 -24.94 11.21 19.30
CA ILE A 174 -25.50 12.49 19.76
C ILE A 174 -24.34 13.46 19.96
N ASN A 175 -24.34 14.62 19.28
CA ASN A 175 -23.25 15.61 19.26
C ASN A 175 -21.93 15.03 18.70
N PRO A 176 -21.91 14.58 17.45
CA PRO A 176 -20.76 13.94 16.87
C PRO A 176 -19.55 14.88 16.76
N THR A 177 -18.38 14.36 17.13
CA THR A 177 -17.08 15.08 17.02
C THR A 177 -16.40 14.85 15.65
N ASN A 178 -16.93 13.94 14.83
CA ASN A 178 -16.45 13.64 13.49
C ASN A 178 -17.63 13.34 12.57
N LEU A 179 -17.53 13.70 11.29
CA LEU A 179 -18.56 13.39 10.28
C LEU A 179 -18.80 11.88 10.11
N ALA A 180 -17.83 11.04 10.43
CA ALA A 180 -18.01 9.58 10.44
C ALA A 180 -19.11 9.12 11.42
N TYR A 181 -19.40 9.91 12.45
CA TYR A 181 -20.42 9.62 13.47
C TYR A 181 -21.77 10.26 13.16
N THR A 182 -22.00 10.63 11.91
CA THR A 182 -23.26 11.19 11.40
C THR A 182 -23.89 10.25 10.35
N GLY A 183 -25.15 10.47 9.98
CA GLY A 183 -25.80 9.80 8.85
C GLY A 183 -25.45 10.39 7.47
N LEU A 184 -24.62 11.44 7.41
CA LEU A 184 -24.23 12.07 6.16
C LEU A 184 -23.33 11.17 5.32
N GLY A 185 -23.39 11.32 4.00
CA GLY A 185 -22.42 10.69 3.10
C GLY A 185 -21.01 11.17 3.38
N LEU A 186 -20.06 10.28 3.21
CA LEU A 186 -18.63 10.59 3.31
C LEU A 186 -18.01 10.44 1.92
N GLN A 187 -17.43 11.52 1.41
CA GLN A 187 -16.64 11.49 0.18
C GLN A 187 -15.51 10.46 0.29
N ALA A 188 -15.14 9.85 -0.84
CA ALA A 188 -14.03 8.93 -0.92
C ALA A 188 -12.72 9.58 -0.43
N HIS A 189 -12.04 8.91 0.49
CA HIS A 189 -10.86 9.44 1.16
C HIS A 189 -9.95 8.33 1.67
N THR A 190 -8.69 8.67 1.88
CA THR A 190 -7.76 7.88 2.67
C THR A 190 -7.77 8.37 4.12
N ASP A 191 -7.63 7.46 5.07
CA ASP A 191 -7.67 7.79 6.48
C ASP A 191 -6.32 8.24 7.04
N ASN A 192 -6.39 9.07 8.09
CA ASN A 192 -5.24 9.59 8.84
C ASN A 192 -4.16 10.28 7.97
N PRO A 193 -4.51 11.11 6.96
CA PRO A 193 -3.52 11.72 6.07
C PRO A 193 -2.56 12.67 6.79
N TYR A 194 -2.89 13.08 8.01
CA TYR A 194 -2.11 13.91 8.92
C TYR A 194 -1.05 13.12 9.72
N ARG A 195 -0.91 11.81 9.48
CA ARG A 195 0.13 10.95 10.08
C ARG A 195 1.23 10.65 9.08
N ASP A 196 2.44 10.41 9.61
CA ASP A 196 3.58 10.00 8.83
C ASP A 196 4.43 9.01 9.67
N PRO A 197 4.46 7.72 9.30
CA PRO A 197 3.68 7.11 8.22
C PRO A 197 2.18 7.01 8.56
N VAL A 198 1.34 7.00 7.53
CA VAL A 198 -0.09 6.66 7.69
C VAL A 198 -0.24 5.19 8.10
N PRO A 199 -1.36 4.79 8.76
CA PRO A 199 -1.71 3.37 8.83
C PRO A 199 -1.90 2.82 7.42
N THR A 200 -1.24 1.71 7.11
CA THR A 200 -1.26 1.17 5.74
C THR A 200 -2.48 0.32 5.46
N ILE A 201 -3.06 -0.29 6.49
CA ILE A 201 -4.27 -1.13 6.39
C ILE A 201 -5.37 -0.54 7.28
N GLN A 202 -6.59 -0.55 6.76
CA GLN A 202 -7.81 -0.32 7.53
C GLN A 202 -8.77 -1.50 7.37
N VAL A 203 -9.41 -1.88 8.45
CA VAL A 203 -10.47 -2.89 8.46
C VAL A 203 -11.74 -2.25 8.99
N LEU A 204 -12.86 -2.46 8.29
CA LEU A 204 -14.19 -2.06 8.72
C LEU A 204 -15.10 -3.29 8.77
N TYR A 205 -15.63 -3.59 9.94
CA TYR A 205 -16.46 -4.77 10.24
C TYR A 205 -17.87 -4.37 10.64
N CYS A 206 -18.88 -4.99 10.05
CA CYS A 206 -20.28 -4.68 10.27
C CYS A 206 -20.86 -5.56 11.38
N LEU A 207 -21.46 -4.93 12.40
CA LEU A 207 -22.21 -5.60 13.47
C LEU A 207 -23.73 -5.40 13.29
N GLU A 208 -24.16 -4.26 12.71
CA GLU A 208 -25.58 -3.97 12.48
C GLU A 208 -25.75 -3.13 11.21
N SER A 209 -26.72 -3.48 10.37
CA SER A 209 -27.00 -2.81 9.08
C SER A 209 -28.49 -2.85 8.75
N SER A 210 -29.32 -2.27 9.63
CA SER A 210 -30.78 -2.19 9.43
C SER A 210 -31.26 -0.83 8.89
N ALA A 211 -30.38 0.19 8.81
CA ALA A 211 -30.69 1.49 8.25
C ALA A 211 -30.87 1.43 6.74
N GLU A 212 -31.66 2.37 6.19
CA GLU A 212 -31.80 2.54 4.74
C GLU A 212 -30.60 3.31 4.17
N GLY A 213 -29.95 2.78 3.13
CA GLY A 213 -28.71 3.31 2.58
C GLY A 213 -27.48 2.96 3.42
N GLY A 214 -26.45 3.80 3.37
CA GLY A 214 -25.21 3.60 4.11
C GLY A 214 -24.28 2.59 3.47
N ASP A 215 -24.44 2.30 2.19
CA ASP A 215 -23.56 1.43 1.43
C ASP A 215 -22.12 1.94 1.52
N SER A 216 -21.21 1.02 1.68
CA SER A 216 -19.77 1.28 1.58
C SER A 216 -19.38 1.38 0.12
N ALA A 217 -18.43 2.24 -0.18
CA ALA A 217 -17.86 2.35 -1.50
C ALA A 217 -16.34 2.48 -1.42
N VAL A 218 -15.66 2.02 -2.47
CA VAL A 218 -14.21 2.13 -2.61
C VAL A 218 -13.86 2.64 -4.00
N VAL A 219 -12.73 3.34 -4.10
CA VAL A 219 -12.19 3.89 -5.35
C VAL A 219 -10.69 3.59 -5.39
N ASP A 220 -10.20 3.07 -6.51
CA ASP A 220 -8.77 2.85 -6.72
C ASP A 220 -8.05 4.18 -6.97
N GLY A 221 -7.32 4.67 -5.98
CA GLY A 221 -6.54 5.89 -6.09
C GLY A 221 -5.45 5.82 -7.14
N PHE A 222 -4.90 4.63 -7.40
CA PHE A 222 -3.90 4.44 -8.46
C PHE A 222 -4.53 4.55 -9.85
N ALA A 223 -5.72 3.98 -10.05
CA ALA A 223 -6.47 4.17 -11.29
C ALA A 223 -6.86 5.64 -11.48
N ALA A 224 -7.29 6.32 -10.40
CA ALA A 224 -7.61 7.76 -10.46
C ALA A 224 -6.38 8.61 -10.81
N ALA A 225 -5.22 8.34 -10.21
CA ALA A 225 -3.97 9.05 -10.51
C ALA A 225 -3.51 8.82 -11.96
N ARG A 226 -3.62 7.59 -12.46
CA ARG A 226 -3.32 7.27 -13.86
C ARG A 226 -4.26 7.99 -14.83
N ARG A 227 -5.56 8.00 -14.57
CA ARG A 227 -6.55 8.74 -15.37
C ARG A 227 -6.22 10.24 -15.38
N LEU A 228 -5.88 10.83 -14.24
CA LEU A 228 -5.46 12.23 -14.17
C LEU A 228 -4.25 12.49 -15.08
N ARG A 229 -3.26 11.61 -15.05
CA ARG A 229 -2.07 11.69 -15.89
C ARG A 229 -2.39 11.57 -17.38
N GLU A 230 -3.27 10.65 -17.76
CA GLU A 230 -3.73 10.46 -19.14
C GLU A 230 -4.48 11.70 -19.66
N GLU A 231 -5.25 12.36 -18.82
CA GLU A 231 -5.95 13.60 -19.16
C GLU A 231 -4.98 14.80 -19.24
N ASN A 232 -4.03 14.92 -18.30
CA ASN A 232 -3.05 16.00 -18.26
C ASN A 232 -1.84 15.64 -17.39
N GLU A 233 -0.71 15.35 -17.99
CA GLU A 233 0.53 14.97 -17.31
C GLU A 233 1.01 16.05 -16.31
N LEU A 234 0.85 17.35 -16.65
CA LEU A 234 1.21 18.46 -15.75
C LEU A 234 0.39 18.43 -14.46
N TRP A 235 -0.88 18.05 -14.52
CA TRP A 235 -1.72 17.93 -13.33
C TRP A 235 -1.27 16.80 -12.41
N PHE A 236 -0.89 15.67 -13.00
CA PHE A 236 -0.29 14.57 -12.23
C PHE A 236 1.02 15.01 -11.57
N ASP A 237 1.91 15.65 -12.33
CA ASP A 237 3.21 16.10 -11.84
C ASP A 237 3.10 17.12 -10.71
N VAL A 238 2.23 18.11 -10.80
CA VAL A 238 2.11 19.11 -9.72
C VAL A 238 1.57 18.49 -8.42
N LEU A 239 0.70 17.47 -8.49
CA LEU A 239 0.23 16.76 -7.30
C LEU A 239 1.27 15.78 -6.75
N ALA A 240 2.24 15.35 -7.55
CA ALA A 240 3.33 14.48 -7.13
C ALA A 240 4.56 15.27 -6.62
N ASP A 241 4.86 16.42 -7.21
CA ASP A 241 6.08 17.19 -6.91
C ASP A 241 5.89 18.20 -5.78
N HIS A 242 4.64 18.58 -5.47
CA HIS A 242 4.34 19.54 -4.42
C HIS A 242 3.50 18.94 -3.30
N CYS A 243 3.90 19.24 -2.06
CA CYS A 243 3.24 18.69 -0.89
C CYS A 243 1.92 19.42 -0.58
N ALA A 244 0.86 18.64 -0.40
CA ALA A 244 -0.31 19.04 0.36
C ALA A 244 0.00 19.08 1.88
N ARG A 245 -0.88 19.68 2.65
CA ARG A 245 -0.87 19.67 4.11
C ARG A 245 -2.16 19.07 4.63
N PHE A 246 -2.03 18.26 5.66
CA PHE A 246 -3.15 17.64 6.35
C PHE A 246 -3.02 17.89 7.85
N GLU A 247 -4.13 18.22 8.49
CA GLU A 247 -4.17 18.50 9.92
C GLU A 247 -5.35 17.83 10.60
N TYR A 248 -5.09 17.31 11.78
CA TYR A 248 -6.08 16.92 12.77
C TYR A 248 -5.85 17.72 14.04
N ALA A 249 -6.87 18.44 14.48
CA ALA A 249 -6.90 19.17 15.74
C ALA A 249 -8.14 18.73 16.53
N GLY A 250 -8.05 17.57 17.18
CA GLY A 250 -9.16 16.98 17.92
C GLY A 250 -9.36 17.56 19.31
N GLY A 251 -10.55 17.36 19.87
CA GLY A 251 -10.93 17.87 21.21
C GLY A 251 -10.16 17.26 22.40
N SER A 252 -9.29 16.28 22.16
CA SER A 252 -8.45 15.61 23.17
C SER A 252 -7.11 16.30 23.42
N GLY A 253 -6.87 17.51 22.86
CA GLY A 253 -5.57 18.18 22.90
C GLY A 253 -4.52 17.59 21.94
N THR A 254 -4.87 16.57 21.16
CA THR A 254 -3.99 15.98 20.15
C THR A 254 -4.01 16.82 18.89
N ARG A 255 -2.84 17.26 18.41
CA ARG A 255 -2.66 17.90 17.12
C ARG A 255 -1.68 17.10 16.28
N LEU A 256 -2.10 16.67 15.09
CA LEU A 256 -1.31 15.91 14.14
C LEU A 256 -1.25 16.68 12.82
N VAL A 257 -0.06 16.79 12.25
CA VAL A 257 0.17 17.49 10.98
C VAL A 257 1.11 16.66 10.12
N ALA A 258 0.77 16.48 8.86
CA ALA A 258 1.70 15.92 7.87
C ALA A 258 1.76 16.81 6.63
N ARG A 259 2.91 16.76 5.97
CA ARG A 259 3.20 17.41 4.70
C ARG A 259 3.69 16.37 3.72
N ARG A 260 2.85 16.00 2.77
CA ARG A 260 3.12 14.96 1.77
C ARG A 260 2.41 15.28 0.46
N PRO A 261 2.92 14.85 -0.69
CA PRO A 261 2.20 14.98 -1.95
C PRO A 261 0.89 14.18 -1.91
N MET A 262 -0.08 14.56 -2.76
CA MET A 262 -1.32 13.77 -2.92
C MET A 262 -1.07 12.50 -3.72
N ILE A 263 -0.10 12.51 -4.64
CA ILE A 263 0.36 11.36 -5.41
C ILE A 263 1.80 11.09 -4.97
N GLU A 264 2.04 9.98 -4.30
CA GLU A 264 3.38 9.64 -3.78
C GLU A 264 4.10 8.73 -4.75
N LEU A 265 5.30 9.15 -5.18
CA LEU A 265 6.17 8.39 -6.08
C LEU A 265 7.45 7.97 -5.37
N ALA A 266 7.91 6.77 -5.67
CA ALA A 266 9.25 6.32 -5.34
C ALA A 266 10.29 7.06 -6.23
N PRO A 267 11.59 7.03 -5.87
CA PRO A 267 12.64 7.71 -6.65
C PRO A 267 12.77 7.24 -8.10
N ASP A 268 12.33 6.02 -8.42
CA ASP A 268 12.30 5.44 -9.78
C ASP A 268 11.00 5.76 -10.54
N GLY A 269 10.10 6.54 -9.92
CA GLY A 269 8.83 6.94 -10.50
C GLY A 269 7.68 5.97 -10.24
N GLU A 270 7.86 4.90 -9.48
CA GLU A 270 6.76 4.01 -9.09
C GLU A 270 5.69 4.77 -8.29
N LEU A 271 4.43 4.55 -8.62
CA LEU A 271 3.29 5.06 -7.86
C LEU A 271 3.11 4.19 -6.60
N ILE A 272 3.46 4.74 -5.44
CA ILE A 272 3.47 4.03 -4.16
C ILE A 272 2.39 4.48 -3.18
N GLY A 273 1.73 5.61 -3.45
CA GLY A 273 0.69 6.08 -2.57
C GLY A 273 -0.20 7.17 -3.15
N VAL A 274 -1.42 7.23 -2.65
CA VAL A 274 -2.37 8.32 -2.85
C VAL A 274 -2.86 8.79 -1.49
N ARG A 275 -2.84 10.10 -1.28
CA ARG A 275 -3.26 10.74 -0.03
C ARG A 275 -4.29 11.82 -0.36
N PHE A 276 -5.56 11.51 -0.13
CA PHE A 276 -6.67 12.40 -0.46
C PHE A 276 -7.73 12.40 0.64
N ASN A 277 -7.97 13.56 1.26
CA ASN A 277 -8.99 13.71 2.29
C ASN A 277 -9.32 15.21 2.47
N ASN A 278 -10.44 15.65 1.92
CA ASN A 278 -10.86 17.05 1.99
C ASN A 278 -11.15 17.53 3.42
N ARG A 279 -11.58 16.62 4.31
CA ARG A 279 -11.94 16.98 5.69
C ARG A 279 -10.72 17.32 6.56
N SER A 280 -9.57 16.80 6.19
CA SER A 280 -8.29 17.03 6.91
C SER A 280 -7.32 17.87 6.10
N ALA A 281 -7.73 18.38 4.94
CA ALA A 281 -6.90 19.28 4.15
C ALA A 281 -6.67 20.58 4.91
N ALA A 282 -5.42 21.01 4.97
CA ALA A 282 -4.99 22.24 5.61
C ALA A 282 -4.48 23.25 4.57
N ALA A 283 -4.22 24.48 5.00
CA ALA A 283 -3.75 25.54 4.11
C ALA A 283 -2.46 25.15 3.39
N LEU A 284 -2.46 25.25 2.06
CA LEU A 284 -1.32 24.98 1.19
C LEU A 284 -0.32 26.15 1.30
N THR A 285 0.85 25.90 1.85
CA THR A 285 1.89 26.91 2.07
C THR A 285 3.23 26.58 1.44
N ASP A 286 3.35 25.42 0.81
CA ASP A 286 4.62 24.90 0.27
C ASP A 286 4.65 24.91 -1.26
N ILE A 287 3.61 25.43 -1.91
CA ILE A 287 3.46 25.47 -3.36
C ILE A 287 3.89 26.86 -3.84
N PRO A 288 4.79 26.97 -4.83
CA PRO A 288 5.17 28.25 -5.40
C PRO A 288 3.95 29.04 -5.90
N PHE A 289 3.99 30.36 -5.76
CA PHE A 289 2.89 31.25 -6.13
C PHE A 289 2.43 31.02 -7.59
N GLU A 290 3.37 30.85 -8.51
CA GLU A 290 3.09 30.66 -9.96
C GLU A 290 2.46 29.28 -10.27
N VAL A 291 2.71 28.29 -9.41
CA VAL A 291 2.18 26.92 -9.56
C VAL A 291 0.81 26.75 -8.90
N MET A 292 0.47 27.60 -7.94
CA MET A 292 -0.73 27.47 -7.12
C MET A 292 -2.03 27.35 -7.94
N PRO A 293 -2.28 28.15 -9.00
CA PRO A 293 -3.49 27.97 -9.81
C PRO A 293 -3.58 26.59 -10.46
N THR A 294 -2.49 26.13 -11.08
CA THR A 294 -2.41 24.81 -11.73
C THR A 294 -2.60 23.67 -10.72
N TYR A 295 -2.04 23.83 -9.51
CA TYR A 295 -2.22 22.86 -8.43
C TYR A 295 -3.70 22.73 -8.02
N TYR A 296 -4.42 23.85 -7.87
CA TYR A 296 -5.84 23.80 -7.55
C TYR A 296 -6.70 23.26 -8.68
N ASP A 297 -6.34 23.49 -9.94
CA ASP A 297 -7.02 22.86 -11.08
C ASP A 297 -6.81 21.35 -11.08
N ALA A 298 -5.58 20.90 -10.85
CA ALA A 298 -5.23 19.49 -10.70
C ALA A 298 -5.95 18.83 -9.51
N TYR A 299 -5.96 19.48 -8.35
CA TYR A 299 -6.63 18.99 -7.15
C TYR A 299 -8.15 18.85 -7.37
N ARG A 300 -8.77 19.87 -7.99
CA ARG A 300 -10.19 19.81 -8.35
C ARG A 300 -10.48 18.65 -9.28
N ARG A 301 -9.69 18.52 -10.37
CA ARG A 301 -9.89 17.45 -11.34
C ARG A 301 -9.67 16.07 -10.73
N PHE A 302 -8.69 15.92 -9.87
CA PHE A 302 -8.45 14.68 -9.14
C PHE A 302 -9.64 14.30 -8.25
N GLY A 303 -10.21 15.29 -7.54
CA GLY A 303 -11.43 15.09 -6.76
C GLY A 303 -12.64 14.68 -7.63
N GLU A 304 -12.82 15.30 -8.82
CA GLU A 304 -13.88 14.95 -9.77
C GLU A 304 -13.72 13.51 -10.31
N ILE A 305 -12.48 13.06 -10.56
CA ILE A 305 -12.20 11.69 -10.98
C ILE A 305 -12.53 10.70 -9.85
N ILE A 306 -12.14 11.02 -8.62
CA ILE A 306 -12.41 10.19 -7.43
C ILE A 306 -13.92 10.09 -7.16
N ASP A 307 -14.67 11.16 -7.39
CA ASP A 307 -16.13 11.20 -7.20
C ASP A 307 -16.93 10.70 -8.42
N ASP A 308 -16.26 10.33 -9.52
CA ASP A 308 -16.92 9.79 -10.71
C ASP A 308 -17.55 8.42 -10.40
N PRO A 309 -18.87 8.25 -10.56
CA PRO A 309 -19.54 6.95 -10.35
C PRO A 309 -18.95 5.80 -11.18
N ALA A 310 -18.31 6.08 -12.31
CA ALA A 310 -17.62 5.07 -13.11
C ALA A 310 -16.37 4.49 -12.44
N MET A 311 -15.80 5.21 -11.49
CA MET A 311 -14.64 4.74 -10.71
C MET A 311 -15.05 3.97 -9.44
N GLU A 312 -16.31 4.04 -9.05
CA GLU A 312 -16.77 3.56 -7.76
C GLU A 312 -17.16 2.08 -7.79
N VAL A 313 -16.66 1.32 -6.83
CA VAL A 313 -17.17 0.00 -6.45
C VAL A 313 -17.97 0.16 -5.17
N SER A 314 -19.26 -0.18 -5.20
CA SER A 314 -20.18 0.02 -4.09
C SER A 314 -20.80 -1.30 -3.64
N PHE A 315 -20.88 -1.51 -2.34
CA PHE A 315 -21.45 -2.70 -1.73
C PHE A 315 -22.05 -2.40 -0.37
N ARG A 316 -23.10 -3.16 -0.02
CA ARG A 316 -23.65 -3.17 1.32
C ARG A 316 -22.85 -4.16 2.17
N LEU A 317 -22.54 -3.80 3.41
CA LEU A 317 -22.05 -4.75 4.41
C LEU A 317 -23.24 -5.24 5.23
N ASP A 318 -23.46 -6.54 5.23
CA ASP A 318 -24.37 -7.21 6.14
C ASP A 318 -23.66 -7.55 7.47
N PRO A 319 -24.41 -7.78 8.56
CA PRO A 319 -23.80 -8.20 9.83
C PRO A 319 -22.92 -9.44 9.67
N GLY A 320 -21.70 -9.38 10.20
CA GLY A 320 -20.69 -10.43 10.02
C GLY A 320 -19.82 -10.28 8.77
N GLU A 321 -19.98 -9.20 8.03
CA GLU A 321 -19.12 -8.89 6.88
C GLU A 321 -18.13 -7.77 7.20
N CYS A 322 -17.00 -7.79 6.51
CA CYS A 322 -16.02 -6.73 6.59
C CYS A 322 -15.31 -6.52 5.24
N PHE A 323 -14.63 -5.40 5.13
CA PHE A 323 -13.62 -5.20 4.09
C PHE A 323 -12.35 -4.66 4.67
N VAL A 324 -11.25 -5.01 4.00
CA VAL A 324 -9.89 -4.54 4.27
C VAL A 324 -9.46 -3.69 3.11
N VAL A 325 -8.87 -2.53 3.38
CA VAL A 325 -8.29 -1.66 2.36
C VAL A 325 -6.82 -1.37 2.65
N ASP A 326 -6.02 -1.33 1.60
CA ASP A 326 -4.73 -0.65 1.58
C ASP A 326 -4.99 0.86 1.56
N ASN A 327 -4.88 1.47 2.72
CA ASN A 327 -5.15 2.88 2.94
C ASN A 327 -4.11 3.82 2.29
N THR A 328 -3.03 3.26 1.74
CA THR A 328 -2.07 4.03 0.93
C THR A 328 -2.49 4.11 -0.54
N ARG A 329 -3.50 3.33 -0.96
CA ARG A 329 -3.94 3.22 -2.34
C ARG A 329 -5.43 3.46 -2.52
N VAL A 330 -6.27 2.76 -1.73
CA VAL A 330 -7.72 2.72 -1.93
C VAL A 330 -8.40 3.75 -1.04
N LEU A 331 -9.19 4.59 -1.67
CA LEU A 331 -10.08 5.51 -0.98
C LEU A 331 -11.37 4.78 -0.64
N HIS A 332 -11.90 5.03 0.56
CA HIS A 332 -13.18 4.48 0.96
C HIS A 332 -14.19 5.59 1.24
N ALA A 333 -15.44 5.28 0.98
CA ALA A 333 -16.56 6.19 1.08
C ALA A 333 -17.75 5.53 1.77
N ARG A 334 -18.73 6.32 2.12
CA ARG A 334 -20.01 5.85 2.63
C ARG A 334 -21.14 6.68 2.04
N LYS A 335 -22.14 6.04 1.48
CA LYS A 335 -23.36 6.71 1.09
C LYS A 335 -24.13 7.19 2.33
N ALA A 336 -24.91 8.26 2.18
CA ALA A 336 -25.78 8.71 3.26
C ALA A 336 -26.77 7.62 3.66
N TYR A 337 -27.13 7.58 4.93
CA TYR A 337 -28.16 6.68 5.46
C TYR A 337 -29.11 7.42 6.39
N GLY A 338 -30.32 6.85 6.54
CA GLY A 338 -31.39 7.45 7.32
C GLY A 338 -32.42 6.41 7.74
N GLY A 339 -33.63 6.89 8.02
CA GLY A 339 -34.72 6.03 8.51
C GLY A 339 -34.61 5.73 10.01
N THR A 340 -35.36 4.69 10.44
CA THR A 340 -35.44 4.27 11.85
C THR A 340 -34.46 3.16 12.21
N GLY A 341 -33.70 2.65 11.23
CA GLY A 341 -32.73 1.57 11.43
C GLY A 341 -31.42 2.06 12.00
N HIS A 342 -30.56 1.10 12.32
CA HIS A 342 -29.24 1.33 12.86
C HIS A 342 -28.14 0.85 11.89
N ARG A 343 -27.00 1.51 11.96
CA ARG A 343 -25.77 1.09 11.29
C ARG A 343 -24.63 1.16 12.28
N TRP A 344 -24.03 0.01 12.56
CA TRP A 344 -22.92 -0.08 13.50
C TRP A 344 -21.79 -0.90 12.90
N LEU A 345 -20.66 -0.24 12.65
CA LEU A 345 -19.41 -0.85 12.24
C LEU A 345 -18.36 -0.61 13.31
N GLN A 346 -17.48 -1.58 13.44
CA GLN A 346 -16.20 -1.41 14.14
C GLN A 346 -15.08 -1.27 13.13
N GLY A 347 -14.12 -0.41 13.43
CA GLY A 347 -12.94 -0.20 12.61
C GLY A 347 -11.66 -0.26 13.41
N CYS A 348 -10.58 -0.64 12.75
CA CYS A 348 -9.24 -0.53 13.28
C CYS A 348 -8.22 -0.32 12.16
N TYR A 349 -7.00 0.00 12.56
CA TYR A 349 -5.87 0.12 11.67
C TYR A 349 -4.84 -0.97 11.96
N ALA A 350 -4.13 -1.37 10.91
CA ALA A 350 -2.97 -2.25 10.98
C ALA A 350 -1.89 -1.76 10.01
N ASP A 351 -0.74 -2.40 10.01
CA ASP A 351 0.33 -2.14 9.05
C ASP A 351 0.69 -3.44 8.32
N ARG A 352 1.07 -3.31 7.05
CA ARG A 352 1.57 -4.40 6.20
C ARG A 352 3.08 -4.53 6.32
#